data_3ccf35bd56927b1d5cb78d9e4b5cd80e
#
_entry.id   3ccf35bd56927b1d5cb78d9e4b5cd80e
#
_cell.length_a   1.000
_cell.length_b   1.000
_cell.length_c   1.000
_cell.angle_alpha   90.00
_cell.angle_beta   90.00
_cell.angle_gamma   90.00
#
_symmetry.space_group_name_H-M   'P 1'
#
loop_
_entity.id
_entity.type
_entity.pdbx_description
1 polymer ?
#
loop_
_entity_poly.entity_id
_entity_poly.type
_entity_poly.pdbx_seq_one_letter_code
_entity_poly.pdbx_strand_id
1 'polypeptide(L)'
;MSYFCRKKLNFEKKIMETYNSNQQLTVKSQQSLLEYNTMGFDITAKKYYKINSLAELDECIEKEVLSKDKRLILGGGSNILFSDEYFDGTIIHSNLKGITIDFDDDDDDDNDNDIDDDFDDDIDIDIDDDNDDDLVTQRLGDSEIQNYVTVRCMSGEIWKDFVDFTIKKGLYGLENLVDIPGSVGAAPVQNIGAYGVEVKDCIDRVYTIDLTNGDRVIFNNKDCHFAYRDSIFKREENKKYFIVAIDFKLRKEGKLRLDYGNIKEYLEKNNIASPSLLDVADAIKNIRAEKLPEVGVIGSVGSFFQNPIVDNVTYKMLKDIYPEMPSYPNDNGVKIPAGWLIDKAGWKGYKENHVGVWDKQALVLVHYGGGKPEEILSLMKKIQDSVKEKFGIEIKPEVNIVS
;
A
#
# COMPACT_ATOMS: atom_id res chain seq x y z
N MET A 1 21.87 20.59 22.68
CA MET A 1 21.42 19.30 22.11
C MET A 1 21.49 19.40 20.60
N SER A 2 22.14 18.48 19.86
CA SER A 2 22.30 18.64 18.43
C SER A 2 20.95 18.53 17.70
N TYR A 3 20.79 19.20 16.55
CA TYR A 3 19.60 19.16 15.70
C TYR A 3 19.15 17.73 15.37
N PHE A 4 20.10 16.82 15.14
CA PHE A 4 19.85 15.39 14.93
C PHE A 4 19.24 14.69 16.15
N CYS A 5 19.70 15.03 17.36
CA CYS A 5 19.20 14.46 18.61
C CYS A 5 17.74 14.88 18.87
N ARG A 6 17.37 16.13 18.56
CA ARG A 6 15.98 16.62 18.66
C ARG A 6 15.05 15.95 17.65
N LYS A 7 15.49 15.78 16.39
CA LYS A 7 14.68 15.05 15.37
C LYS A 7 14.44 13.59 15.75
N LYS A 8 15.45 12.89 16.26
CA LYS A 8 15.32 11.52 16.75
C LYS A 8 14.33 11.45 17.92
N LEU A 9 14.46 12.34 18.89
CA LEU A 9 13.62 12.39 20.08
C LEU A 9 12.14 12.66 19.74
N ASN A 10 11.87 13.62 18.84
CA ASN A 10 10.50 13.92 18.40
C ASN A 10 9.88 12.78 17.59
N PHE A 11 10.67 12.10 16.76
CA PHE A 11 10.22 10.92 16.02
C PHE A 11 9.86 9.79 16.99
N GLU A 12 10.75 9.49 17.94
CA GLU A 12 10.54 8.42 18.92
C GLU A 12 9.38 8.74 19.86
N LYS A 13 9.25 9.97 20.37
CA LYS A 13 8.13 10.40 21.21
C LYS A 13 6.78 10.18 20.49
N LYS A 14 6.69 10.57 19.21
CA LYS A 14 5.49 10.38 18.40
C LYS A 14 5.15 8.91 18.14
N ILE A 15 6.13 8.00 18.16
CA ILE A 15 5.94 6.56 17.92
C ILE A 15 5.89 5.76 19.21
N MET A 16 6.67 6.13 20.25
CA MET A 16 6.78 5.38 21.51
C MET A 16 5.51 5.37 22.35
N GLU A 17 4.63 6.36 22.21
CA GLU A 17 3.29 6.34 22.85
C GLU A 17 2.46 5.14 22.39
N THR A 18 2.82 4.53 21.26
CA THR A 18 2.11 3.43 20.62
C THR A 18 2.70 2.06 20.96
N TYR A 19 3.92 1.97 21.54
CA TYR A 19 4.70 0.73 21.50
C TYR A 19 5.27 0.28 22.85
N ASN A 20 4.91 -0.91 23.27
CA ASN A 20 5.43 -1.58 24.45
C ASN A 20 5.59 -3.09 24.20
N SER A 21 6.78 -3.58 23.80
CA SER A 21 7.06 -5.01 23.82
C SER A 21 8.49 -5.35 24.24
N ASN A 22 8.57 -6.33 25.15
CA ASN A 22 9.81 -6.98 25.60
C ASN A 22 10.08 -8.26 24.79
N GLN A 23 9.89 -8.23 23.46
CA GLN A 23 10.19 -9.38 22.61
C GLN A 23 11.66 -9.35 22.17
N GLN A 24 12.30 -10.50 22.14
CA GLN A 24 13.69 -10.64 21.73
C GLN A 24 13.78 -10.75 20.20
N LEU A 25 14.77 -10.11 19.59
CA LEU A 25 15.07 -10.17 18.16
C LEU A 25 15.11 -11.63 17.66
N THR A 26 14.27 -11.93 16.69
CA THR A 26 14.24 -13.24 16.04
C THR A 26 15.12 -13.24 14.81
N VAL A 27 16.21 -13.98 14.87
CA VAL A 27 17.14 -14.18 13.75
C VAL A 27 17.16 -15.65 13.38
N LYS A 28 16.93 -15.96 12.11
CA LYS A 28 16.97 -17.32 11.58
C LYS A 28 17.78 -17.41 10.30
N SER A 29 18.52 -18.50 10.15
CA SER A 29 19.19 -18.88 8.90
C SER A 29 18.38 -19.97 8.22
N GLN A 30 18.40 -20.02 6.89
CA GLN A 30 17.67 -21.00 6.09
C GLN A 30 16.18 -21.06 6.46
N GLN A 31 15.53 -19.89 6.54
CA GLN A 31 14.12 -19.77 6.92
C GLN A 31 13.22 -20.07 5.72
N SER A 32 12.31 -21.02 5.88
CA SER A 32 11.20 -21.20 4.95
C SER A 32 10.27 -19.96 4.99
N LEU A 33 9.92 -19.47 3.81
CA LEU A 33 8.99 -18.35 3.61
C LEU A 33 7.58 -18.82 3.20
N LEU A 34 7.26 -20.09 3.34
CA LEU A 34 5.95 -20.65 2.97
C LEU A 34 4.79 -19.90 3.62
N GLU A 35 4.91 -19.57 4.92
CA GLU A 35 3.91 -18.80 5.67
C GLU A 35 3.98 -17.27 5.40
N TYR A 36 4.98 -16.82 4.65
CA TYR A 36 5.27 -15.40 4.42
C TYR A 36 5.11 -14.99 2.95
N ASN A 37 4.44 -15.81 2.13
CA ASN A 37 4.02 -15.44 0.79
C ASN A 37 2.69 -16.10 0.45
N THR A 38 1.75 -15.31 -0.08
CA THR A 38 0.40 -15.80 -0.38
C THR A 38 0.34 -16.63 -1.66
N MET A 39 1.40 -16.68 -2.47
CA MET A 39 1.51 -17.63 -3.59
C MET A 39 1.70 -19.07 -3.11
N GLY A 40 2.17 -19.27 -1.86
CA GLY A 40 2.33 -20.59 -1.26
C GLY A 40 3.46 -21.42 -1.85
N PHE A 41 4.50 -20.80 -2.42
CA PHE A 41 5.74 -21.48 -2.76
C PHE A 41 6.62 -21.64 -1.51
N ASP A 42 7.23 -22.80 -1.34
CA ASP A 42 8.20 -23.01 -0.25
C ASP A 42 9.58 -22.50 -0.66
N ILE A 43 9.80 -21.23 -0.36
CA ILE A 43 11.04 -20.52 -0.66
C ILE A 43 11.89 -20.50 0.61
N THR A 44 13.18 -20.79 0.50
CA THR A 44 14.14 -20.67 1.61
C THR A 44 14.91 -19.36 1.52
N ALA A 45 14.84 -18.52 2.55
CA ALA A 45 15.68 -17.33 2.67
C ALA A 45 16.99 -17.65 3.39
N LYS A 46 18.12 -17.12 2.92
CA LYS A 46 19.44 -17.29 3.55
C LYS A 46 19.46 -16.77 4.98
N LYS A 47 18.90 -15.54 5.19
CA LYS A 47 18.75 -14.93 6.52
C LYS A 47 17.35 -14.31 6.64
N TYR A 48 16.82 -14.35 7.84
CA TYR A 48 15.53 -13.77 8.16
C TYR A 48 15.59 -13.08 9.52
N TYR A 49 15.19 -11.80 9.53
CA TYR A 49 15.08 -10.96 10.72
C TYR A 49 13.62 -10.56 10.89
N LYS A 50 13.02 -10.91 12.03
CA LYS A 50 11.70 -10.43 12.41
C LYS A 50 11.88 -9.30 13.40
N ILE A 51 11.49 -8.10 13.01
CA ILE A 51 11.67 -6.87 13.77
C ILE A 51 10.41 -6.60 14.60
N ASN A 52 10.52 -6.71 15.91
CA ASN A 52 9.41 -6.51 16.83
C ASN A 52 9.46 -5.16 17.55
N SER A 53 10.61 -4.45 17.52
CA SER A 53 10.78 -3.14 18.14
C SER A 53 11.74 -2.25 17.37
N LEU A 54 11.66 -0.93 17.59
CA LEU A 54 12.60 0.04 17.02
C LEU A 54 14.01 -0.20 17.58
N ALA A 55 14.13 -0.58 18.85
CA ALA A 55 15.41 -0.92 19.47
C ALA A 55 16.10 -2.10 18.77
N GLU A 56 15.35 -3.15 18.41
CA GLU A 56 15.89 -4.27 17.63
C GLU A 56 16.34 -3.84 16.23
N LEU A 57 15.60 -2.92 15.59
CA LEU A 57 15.98 -2.39 14.29
C LEU A 57 17.26 -1.57 14.39
N ASP A 58 17.37 -0.68 15.40
CA ASP A 58 18.57 0.10 15.66
C ASP A 58 19.78 -0.79 15.94
N GLU A 59 19.62 -1.82 16.77
CA GLU A 59 20.68 -2.82 17.02
C GLU A 59 21.15 -3.50 15.72
N CYS A 60 20.23 -3.86 14.84
CA CYS A 60 20.55 -4.46 13.55
C CYS A 60 21.31 -3.49 12.63
N ILE A 61 20.96 -2.20 12.65
CA ILE A 61 21.64 -1.18 11.85
C ILE A 61 23.05 -0.91 12.42
N GLU A 62 23.17 -0.71 13.74
CA GLU A 62 24.46 -0.46 14.43
C GLU A 62 25.46 -1.61 14.20
N LYS A 63 24.98 -2.85 14.24
CA LYS A 63 25.79 -4.03 13.97
C LYS A 63 26.07 -4.26 12.49
N GLU A 64 25.58 -3.38 11.61
CA GLU A 64 25.69 -3.50 10.15
C GLU A 64 25.20 -4.85 9.58
N VAL A 65 24.36 -5.57 10.30
CA VAL A 65 23.90 -6.90 9.88
C VAL A 65 22.93 -6.87 8.70
N LEU A 66 22.36 -5.68 8.41
CA LEU A 66 21.40 -5.44 7.33
C LEU A 66 22.03 -4.76 6.09
N SER A 67 23.30 -4.35 6.15
CA SER A 67 23.90 -3.45 5.15
C SER A 67 24.67 -4.13 4.02
N LYS A 68 25.10 -5.38 4.20
CA LYS A 68 26.10 -6.03 3.33
C LYS A 68 25.55 -7.00 2.29
N ASP A 69 24.34 -7.52 2.50
CA ASP A 69 23.76 -8.53 1.64
C ASP A 69 22.57 -7.94 0.83
N LYS A 70 22.20 -8.61 -0.26
CA LYS A 70 20.92 -8.40 -0.91
C LYS A 70 19.80 -8.48 0.12
N ARG A 71 18.92 -7.49 0.17
CA ARG A 71 17.87 -7.40 1.18
C ARG A 71 16.49 -7.19 0.58
N LEU A 72 15.50 -7.71 1.26
CA LEU A 72 14.10 -7.50 0.94
C LEU A 72 13.33 -7.17 2.23
N ILE A 73 12.69 -6.01 2.26
CA ILE A 73 11.74 -5.68 3.31
C ILE A 73 10.43 -6.38 2.98
N LEU A 74 9.99 -7.27 3.87
CA LEU A 74 8.81 -8.10 3.69
C LEU A 74 7.68 -7.61 4.60
N GLY A 75 6.52 -7.37 4.01
CA GLY A 75 5.25 -7.23 4.73
C GLY A 75 4.52 -8.57 4.81
N GLY A 76 3.22 -8.58 4.54
CA GLY A 76 2.41 -9.81 4.54
C GLY A 76 2.64 -10.76 3.34
N GLY A 77 3.60 -10.48 2.45
CA GLY A 77 3.94 -11.33 1.31
C GLY A 77 2.84 -11.52 0.27
N SER A 78 1.85 -10.64 0.24
CA SER A 78 0.67 -10.76 -0.62
C SER A 78 0.83 -10.21 -2.03
N ASN A 79 1.95 -9.51 -2.31
CA ASN A 79 2.27 -8.96 -3.63
C ASN A 79 3.73 -9.24 -4.02
N ILE A 80 4.22 -10.42 -3.69
CA ILE A 80 5.58 -10.87 -3.98
C ILE A 80 5.53 -12.24 -4.65
N LEU A 81 6.33 -12.39 -5.69
CA LEU A 81 6.64 -13.66 -6.35
C LEU A 81 8.16 -13.85 -6.36
N PHE A 82 8.66 -14.83 -5.68
CA PHE A 82 10.07 -15.24 -5.81
C PHE A 82 10.26 -15.99 -7.12
N SER A 83 11.37 -15.71 -7.83
CA SER A 83 11.70 -16.37 -9.09
C SER A 83 12.32 -17.76 -8.90
N ASP A 84 12.88 -18.01 -7.72
CA ASP A 84 13.61 -19.22 -7.37
C ASP A 84 13.15 -19.78 -6.02
N GLU A 85 13.46 -21.04 -5.75
CA GLU A 85 13.18 -21.71 -4.46
C GLU A 85 14.14 -21.26 -3.34
N TYR A 86 15.16 -20.47 -3.67
CA TYR A 86 16.13 -19.94 -2.70
C TYR A 86 16.39 -18.44 -2.92
N PHE A 87 16.23 -17.66 -1.87
CA PHE A 87 16.58 -16.25 -1.85
C PHE A 87 17.94 -16.06 -1.16
N ASP A 88 19.00 -15.79 -1.95
CA ASP A 88 20.36 -15.54 -1.46
C ASP A 88 20.50 -14.12 -0.90
N GLY A 89 19.73 -13.83 0.13
CA GLY A 89 19.69 -12.51 0.73
C GLY A 89 19.12 -12.51 2.14
N THR A 90 18.88 -11.31 2.63
CA THR A 90 18.31 -11.05 3.96
C THR A 90 16.87 -10.58 3.83
N ILE A 91 15.94 -11.30 4.43
CA ILE A 91 14.56 -10.85 4.65
C ILE A 91 14.50 -10.04 5.95
N ILE A 92 13.91 -8.86 5.86
CA ILE A 92 13.63 -7.99 7.01
C ILE A 92 12.11 -7.88 7.12
N HIS A 93 11.52 -8.56 8.09
CA HIS A 93 10.07 -8.65 8.25
C HIS A 93 9.61 -7.75 9.39
N SER A 94 8.74 -6.77 9.09
CA SER A 94 8.14 -5.93 10.12
C SER A 94 7.08 -6.71 10.90
N ASN A 95 7.26 -6.73 12.23
CA ASN A 95 6.26 -7.19 13.18
C ASN A 95 5.97 -6.10 14.23
N LEU A 96 6.21 -4.83 13.86
CA LEU A 96 5.88 -3.70 14.71
C LEU A 96 4.36 -3.60 14.85
N LYS A 97 3.88 -3.59 16.10
CA LYS A 97 2.45 -3.64 16.42
C LYS A 97 2.01 -2.42 17.21
N GLY A 98 0.77 -2.00 17.00
CA GLY A 98 0.11 -0.93 17.73
C GLY A 98 -0.73 -0.04 16.82
N ILE A 99 -1.87 0.40 17.38
CA ILE A 99 -2.77 1.36 16.74
C ILE A 99 -3.12 2.38 17.81
N THR A 100 -2.92 3.67 17.51
CA THR A 100 -3.37 4.79 18.35
C THR A 100 -4.30 5.70 17.57
N ILE A 101 -5.23 6.32 18.26
CA ILE A 101 -6.11 7.34 17.72
C ILE A 101 -5.80 8.63 18.46
N ASP A 102 -5.28 9.61 17.71
CA ASP A 102 -5.13 10.96 18.23
C ASP A 102 -6.40 11.72 17.85
N PHE A 103 -7.20 12.01 18.85
CA PHE A 103 -8.21 13.05 18.70
C PHE A 103 -7.43 14.34 18.75
N ASP A 104 -7.46 15.14 17.68
CA ASP A 104 -6.87 16.48 17.68
C ASP A 104 -7.62 17.29 18.79
N ASP A 105 -7.13 17.23 20.01
CA ASP A 105 -7.42 18.22 21.02
C ASP A 105 -6.61 19.45 20.59
N ASP A 106 -7.32 20.53 20.21
CA ASP A 106 -6.77 21.81 19.75
C ASP A 106 -6.03 22.56 20.88
N ASP A 107 -5.07 21.94 21.56
CA ASP A 107 -4.27 22.55 22.63
C ASP A 107 -2.75 22.22 22.46
N ASP A 108 -2.20 22.45 21.26
CA ASP A 108 -0.77 22.71 21.14
C ASP A 108 -0.56 24.22 20.90
N ASP A 109 -0.79 25.00 21.96
CA ASP A 109 -0.21 26.32 22.14
C ASP A 109 1.33 26.16 22.25
N ASP A 110 1.99 25.91 21.09
CA ASP A 110 3.43 26.12 20.97
C ASP A 110 3.72 27.63 20.99
N ASN A 111 3.40 28.24 22.14
CA ASN A 111 3.82 29.58 22.49
C ASN A 111 5.23 29.51 23.11
N ASP A 112 6.19 28.99 22.38
CA ASP A 112 7.61 29.18 22.67
C ASP A 112 8.03 30.56 22.12
N ASN A 113 7.47 31.62 22.72
CA ASN A 113 8.03 32.96 22.66
C ASN A 113 9.08 33.10 23.77
N ASP A 114 10.18 32.40 23.68
CA ASP A 114 11.44 32.84 24.29
C ASP A 114 12.23 33.60 23.21
N ILE A 115 11.85 34.86 23.05
CA ILE A 115 12.69 35.85 22.39
C ILE A 115 13.58 36.40 23.49
N ASP A 116 14.82 35.92 23.57
CA ASP A 116 15.89 36.65 24.24
C ASP A 116 16.25 37.85 23.35
N ASP A 117 15.91 39.02 23.87
CA ASP A 117 16.41 40.32 23.41
C ASP A 117 17.94 40.30 23.41
N ASP A 118 18.52 40.66 22.29
CA ASP A 118 19.68 41.55 22.13
C ASP A 118 20.15 41.49 20.67
N PHE A 119 19.82 42.52 19.91
CA PHE A 119 20.67 43.15 18.91
C PHE A 119 19.97 44.36 18.30
N ASP A 120 20.41 45.56 18.79
CA ASP A 120 20.32 46.82 18.07
C ASP A 120 21.05 46.71 16.74
N ASP A 121 20.41 47.13 15.64
CA ASP A 121 21.03 48.02 14.65
C ASP A 121 20.00 48.43 13.59
N ASP A 122 19.89 49.76 13.48
CA ASP A 122 19.09 50.55 12.53
C ASP A 122 19.37 50.20 11.08
N ILE A 123 18.34 49.81 10.33
CA ILE A 123 18.32 50.00 8.87
C ILE A 123 16.92 50.48 8.47
N ASP A 124 16.86 51.77 8.11
CA ASP A 124 15.76 52.38 7.37
C ASP A 124 15.62 51.73 5.97
N ILE A 125 14.47 51.18 5.68
CA ILE A 125 14.10 50.83 4.32
C ILE A 125 12.72 51.43 4.05
N ASP A 126 12.70 52.38 3.13
CA ASP A 126 11.51 52.97 2.54
C ASP A 126 10.65 51.87 1.88
N ILE A 127 9.40 51.82 2.27
CA ILE A 127 8.38 50.94 1.62
C ILE A 127 7.59 51.83 0.66
N ASP A 128 7.86 51.69 -0.64
CA ASP A 128 6.95 52.16 -1.68
C ASP A 128 5.76 51.17 -1.78
N ASP A 129 4.57 51.73 -1.56
CA ASP A 129 3.27 51.15 -1.89
C ASP A 129 3.19 50.87 -3.39
N ASP A 130 2.78 49.68 -3.75
CA ASP A 130 1.80 49.33 -4.79
C ASP A 130 2.00 47.87 -5.23
N ASN A 131 1.11 46.98 -4.79
CA ASN A 131 0.33 46.10 -5.64
C ASN A 131 -0.43 45.02 -4.80
N ASP A 132 -1.73 45.17 -4.85
CA ASP A 132 -2.70 44.12 -4.55
C ASP A 132 -2.39 42.86 -5.35
N ASP A 133 -2.17 41.75 -4.64
CA ASP A 133 -2.53 40.41 -5.11
C ASP A 133 -2.98 39.59 -3.94
N ASP A 134 -4.29 39.32 -3.96
CA ASP A 134 -5.06 38.51 -3.03
C ASP A 134 -4.45 37.11 -2.83
N LEU A 135 -3.59 36.93 -1.85
CA LEU A 135 -3.33 35.66 -1.21
C LEU A 135 -4.50 35.37 -0.26
N VAL A 136 -5.62 34.91 -0.84
CA VAL A 136 -6.68 34.25 -0.09
C VAL A 136 -6.13 32.93 0.40
N THR A 137 -5.47 32.95 1.56
CA THR A 137 -5.37 31.79 2.43
C THR A 137 -6.79 31.46 2.84
N GLN A 138 -7.45 30.54 2.09
CA GLN A 138 -8.65 29.89 2.55
C GLN A 138 -8.28 29.16 3.84
N ARG A 139 -8.56 29.77 4.99
CA ARG A 139 -8.71 29.06 6.25
C ARG A 139 -9.85 28.08 6.02
N LEU A 140 -9.52 26.78 5.95
CA LEU A 140 -10.50 25.73 6.06
C LEU A 140 -11.28 26.04 7.32
N GLY A 141 -12.62 26.12 7.23
CA GLY A 141 -13.45 26.50 8.35
C GLY A 141 -13.30 25.49 9.50
N ASP A 142 -13.38 25.95 10.74
CA ASP A 142 -13.22 25.14 11.96
C ASP A 142 -14.09 23.85 11.96
N SER A 143 -15.23 23.86 11.23
CA SER A 143 -16.09 22.69 11.05
C SER A 143 -15.49 21.56 10.18
N GLU A 144 -14.56 21.86 9.26
CA GLU A 144 -13.89 20.82 8.47
C GLU A 144 -12.75 20.15 9.23
N ILE A 145 -12.08 20.88 10.11
CA ILE A 145 -11.01 20.36 10.98
C ILE A 145 -11.60 19.36 11.99
N GLN A 146 -12.75 19.65 12.58
CA GLN A 146 -13.43 18.79 13.56
C GLN A 146 -13.93 17.43 13.01
N ASN A 147 -13.99 17.26 11.67
CA ASN A 147 -14.50 16.02 11.06
C ASN A 147 -13.43 14.94 10.84
N TYR A 148 -12.18 15.24 11.11
CA TYR A 148 -11.08 14.28 10.91
C TYR A 148 -10.53 13.79 12.25
N VAL A 149 -9.90 12.62 12.19
CA VAL A 149 -9.11 12.03 13.27
C VAL A 149 -7.88 11.38 12.67
N THR A 150 -6.74 11.52 13.32
CA THR A 150 -5.51 10.85 12.94
C THR A 150 -5.42 9.50 13.63
N VAL A 151 -5.30 8.45 12.82
CA VAL A 151 -5.09 7.09 13.30
C VAL A 151 -3.69 6.66 12.91
N ARG A 152 -2.79 6.51 13.89
CA ARG A 152 -1.47 5.92 13.67
C ARG A 152 -1.54 4.43 13.76
N CYS A 153 -0.96 3.77 12.76
CA CYS A 153 -0.88 2.31 12.71
C CYS A 153 0.55 1.86 12.40
N MET A 154 1.05 0.93 13.21
CA MET A 154 2.38 0.36 13.03
C MET A 154 2.43 -0.58 11.82
N SER A 155 3.59 -0.62 11.15
CA SER A 155 3.76 -1.26 9.84
C SER A 155 3.54 -2.77 9.82
N GLY A 156 3.75 -3.46 10.94
CA GLY A 156 3.53 -4.90 11.07
C GLY A 156 2.09 -5.31 11.38
N GLU A 157 1.15 -4.35 11.52
CA GLU A 157 -0.27 -4.68 11.66
C GLU A 157 -0.81 -5.29 10.37
N ILE A 158 -1.75 -6.23 10.51
CA ILE A 158 -2.45 -6.85 9.39
C ILE A 158 -3.44 -5.83 8.83
N TRP A 159 -3.37 -5.56 7.53
CA TRP A 159 -4.20 -4.56 6.86
C TRP A 159 -5.70 -4.79 7.09
N LYS A 160 -6.15 -6.04 6.93
CA LYS A 160 -7.55 -6.41 7.16
C LYS A 160 -8.03 -6.05 8.57
N ASP A 161 -7.22 -6.40 9.58
CA ASP A 161 -7.57 -6.17 10.98
C ASP A 161 -7.60 -4.66 11.29
N PHE A 162 -6.69 -3.89 10.70
CA PHE A 162 -6.66 -2.44 10.80
C PHE A 162 -7.91 -1.80 10.19
N VAL A 163 -8.31 -2.20 8.98
CA VAL A 163 -9.55 -1.67 8.35
C VAL A 163 -10.79 -2.07 9.15
N ASP A 164 -10.88 -3.32 9.60
CA ASP A 164 -11.98 -3.76 10.48
C ASP A 164 -12.02 -2.96 11.79
N PHE A 165 -10.86 -2.58 12.34
CA PHE A 165 -10.77 -1.68 13.51
C PHE A 165 -11.34 -0.29 13.20
N THR A 166 -10.96 0.34 12.08
CA THR A 166 -11.46 1.67 11.70
C THR A 166 -12.97 1.67 11.48
N ILE A 167 -13.51 0.64 10.83
CA ILE A 167 -14.97 0.46 10.63
C ILE A 167 -15.70 0.34 11.97
N LYS A 168 -15.18 -0.48 12.91
CA LYS A 168 -15.76 -0.62 14.27
C LYS A 168 -15.74 0.69 15.06
N LYS A 169 -14.79 1.58 14.77
CA LYS A 169 -14.71 2.91 15.37
C LYS A 169 -15.60 3.96 14.66
N GLY A 170 -16.30 3.57 13.59
CA GLY A 170 -17.13 4.49 12.80
C GLY A 170 -16.33 5.47 11.94
N LEU A 171 -15.07 5.12 11.59
CA LEU A 171 -14.18 6.00 10.83
C LEU A 171 -14.26 5.68 9.34
N TYR A 172 -14.54 6.72 8.54
CA TYR A 172 -14.73 6.65 7.10
C TYR A 172 -13.43 6.86 6.33
N GLY A 173 -13.27 6.17 5.19
CA GLY A 173 -12.21 6.38 4.22
C GLY A 173 -11.52 5.09 3.76
N LEU A 174 -11.48 4.06 4.60
CA LEU A 174 -10.81 2.78 4.29
C LEU A 174 -11.77 1.62 4.04
N GLU A 175 -13.07 1.79 4.21
CA GLU A 175 -14.09 0.74 4.10
C GLU A 175 -14.07 0.01 2.75
N ASN A 176 -13.77 0.71 1.66
CA ASN A 176 -13.64 0.13 0.33
C ASN A 176 -12.38 -0.73 0.15
N LEU A 177 -11.40 -0.59 1.05
CA LEU A 177 -10.13 -1.33 1.02
C LEU A 177 -10.12 -2.54 1.98
N VAL A 178 -11.30 -2.93 2.44
CA VAL A 178 -11.48 -4.08 3.35
C VAL A 178 -11.02 -5.38 2.68
N ASP A 179 -10.55 -6.32 3.50
CA ASP A 179 -10.18 -7.68 3.10
C ASP A 179 -9.06 -7.76 2.02
N ILE A 180 -8.24 -6.71 1.86
CA ILE A 180 -7.01 -6.77 1.09
C ILE A 180 -5.95 -7.47 1.96
N PRO A 181 -5.33 -8.58 1.47
CA PRO A 181 -4.29 -9.25 2.24
C PRO A 181 -3.00 -8.42 2.28
N GLY A 182 -2.25 -8.52 3.37
CA GLY A 182 -0.97 -7.85 3.54
C GLY A 182 -0.84 -7.14 4.88
N SER A 183 0.23 -6.37 5.05
CA SER A 183 0.48 -5.54 6.23
C SER A 183 0.29 -4.06 5.94
N VAL A 184 0.04 -3.27 6.99
CA VAL A 184 -0.12 -1.83 6.91
C VAL A 184 1.10 -1.16 6.28
N GLY A 185 2.32 -1.56 6.67
CA GLY A 185 3.56 -1.02 6.10
C GLY A 185 3.76 -1.28 4.59
N ALA A 186 3.07 -2.26 4.02
CA ALA A 186 3.11 -2.52 2.58
C ALA A 186 2.10 -1.66 1.79
N ALA A 187 1.10 -1.08 2.45
CA ALA A 187 0.03 -0.34 1.79
C ALA A 187 0.52 0.87 0.97
N PRO A 188 1.40 1.76 1.48
CA PRO A 188 1.90 2.91 0.72
C PRO A 188 2.85 2.54 -0.40
N VAL A 189 3.51 1.36 -0.34
CA VAL A 189 4.55 0.99 -1.32
C VAL A 189 4.00 1.01 -2.75
N GLN A 190 2.85 0.43 -2.97
CA GLN A 190 2.19 0.40 -4.28
C GLN A 190 0.87 1.17 -4.30
N ASN A 191 0.64 2.04 -3.32
CA ASN A 191 -0.60 2.80 -3.23
C ASN A 191 -1.80 1.84 -3.43
N ILE A 192 -2.00 0.91 -2.48
CA ILE A 192 -3.06 -0.09 -2.61
C ILE A 192 -4.41 0.58 -2.86
N GLY A 193 -5.21 -0.03 -3.72
CA GLY A 193 -6.50 0.54 -4.10
C GLY A 193 -7.46 -0.52 -4.62
N ALA A 194 -8.72 -0.36 -4.26
CA ALA A 194 -9.82 -1.20 -4.69
C ALA A 194 -11.14 -0.40 -4.63
N TYR A 195 -12.11 -0.81 -5.43
CA TYR A 195 -13.48 -0.26 -5.40
C TYR A 195 -13.54 1.28 -5.43
N GLY A 196 -12.69 1.90 -6.27
CA GLY A 196 -12.67 3.35 -6.50
C GLY A 196 -11.98 4.18 -5.41
N VAL A 197 -11.30 3.55 -4.45
CA VAL A 197 -10.52 4.20 -3.37
C VAL A 197 -9.05 3.77 -3.49
N GLU A 198 -8.14 4.69 -3.27
CA GLU A 198 -6.71 4.43 -3.11
C GLU A 198 -6.27 4.84 -1.70
N VAL A 199 -5.31 4.11 -1.11
CA VAL A 199 -4.86 4.37 0.27
C VAL A 199 -4.25 5.76 0.45
N LYS A 200 -3.67 6.33 -0.62
CA LYS A 200 -3.15 7.72 -0.64
C LYS A 200 -4.20 8.75 -0.22
N ASP A 201 -5.50 8.46 -0.47
CA ASP A 201 -6.59 9.38 -0.14
C ASP A 201 -6.76 9.56 1.38
N CYS A 202 -6.18 8.65 2.17
CA CYS A 202 -6.25 8.63 3.63
C CYS A 202 -4.89 8.76 4.32
N ILE A 203 -3.78 8.51 3.63
CA ILE A 203 -2.43 8.64 4.23
C ILE A 203 -2.12 10.12 4.45
N ASP A 204 -1.72 10.49 5.67
CA ASP A 204 -1.17 11.80 6.01
C ASP A 204 0.36 11.77 6.00
N ARG A 205 0.95 10.83 6.74
CA ARG A 205 2.41 10.70 6.90
C ARG A 205 2.86 9.25 6.89
N VAL A 206 4.06 9.01 6.38
CA VAL A 206 4.75 7.72 6.43
C VAL A 206 6.05 7.88 7.20
N TYR A 207 6.19 7.16 8.30
CA TYR A 207 7.38 7.17 9.17
C TYR A 207 8.32 6.06 8.75
N THR A 208 9.58 6.40 8.50
CA THR A 208 10.58 5.46 7.98
C THR A 208 11.91 5.56 8.72
N ILE A 209 12.68 4.49 8.65
CA ILE A 209 14.08 4.46 9.07
C ILE A 209 14.93 4.03 7.89
N ASP A 210 15.97 4.80 7.57
CA ASP A 210 16.97 4.44 6.57
C ASP A 210 17.87 3.34 7.12
N LEU A 211 17.77 2.15 6.53
CA LEU A 211 18.53 0.96 6.96
C LEU A 211 20.06 1.09 6.75
N THR A 212 20.53 2.14 6.05
CA THR A 212 21.95 2.32 5.76
C THR A 212 22.68 3.13 6.83
N ASN A 213 21.96 4.03 7.52
CA ASN A 213 22.55 4.96 8.48
C ASN A 213 21.71 5.19 9.74
N GLY A 214 20.50 4.63 9.81
CA GLY A 214 19.58 4.78 10.94
C GLY A 214 18.82 6.10 10.99
N ASP A 215 18.90 6.93 9.94
CA ASP A 215 18.18 8.20 9.90
C ASP A 215 16.67 7.99 9.94
N ARG A 216 15.97 8.79 10.76
CA ARG A 216 14.51 8.85 10.85
C ARG A 216 14.01 9.85 9.83
N VAL A 217 13.19 9.36 8.88
CA VAL A 217 12.66 10.18 7.80
C VAL A 217 11.13 10.08 7.80
N ILE A 218 10.47 11.24 7.79
CA ILE A 218 9.02 11.34 7.69
C ILE A 218 8.68 11.87 6.30
N PHE A 219 7.87 11.13 5.57
CA PHE A 219 7.33 11.56 4.28
C PHE A 219 5.88 11.99 4.48
N ASN A 220 5.56 13.25 4.15
CA ASN A 220 4.17 13.67 4.05
C ASN A 220 3.55 13.02 2.79
N ASN A 221 2.24 13.01 2.69
CA ASN A 221 1.52 12.42 1.56
C ASN A 221 2.09 12.87 0.20
N LYS A 222 2.28 14.19 0.01
CA LYS A 222 2.82 14.77 -1.24
C LYS A 222 4.23 14.26 -1.58
N ASP A 223 5.06 13.99 -0.57
CA ASP A 223 6.45 13.56 -0.72
C ASP A 223 6.54 12.08 -1.11
N CYS A 224 5.45 11.31 -0.95
CA CYS A 224 5.34 9.92 -1.36
C CYS A 224 5.13 9.75 -2.87
N HIS A 225 4.82 10.82 -3.62
CA HIS A 225 4.57 10.80 -5.06
C HIS A 225 3.68 9.65 -5.52
N PHE A 226 2.56 9.47 -4.83
CA PHE A 226 1.62 8.40 -5.12
C PHE A 226 1.02 8.53 -6.52
N ALA A 227 1.01 7.40 -7.24
CA ALA A 227 0.36 7.25 -8.53
C ALA A 227 -0.38 5.89 -8.59
N TYR A 228 -1.01 5.58 -9.72
CA TYR A 228 -1.67 4.29 -9.91
C TYR A 228 -0.69 3.14 -9.73
N ARG A 229 -0.84 2.36 -8.66
CA ARG A 229 0.05 1.25 -8.27
C ARG A 229 1.52 1.64 -8.14
N ASP A 230 1.79 2.89 -7.75
CA ASP A 230 3.14 3.43 -7.63
C ASP A 230 3.32 4.40 -6.46
N SER A 231 4.55 4.48 -5.94
CA SER A 231 5.03 5.47 -4.98
C SER A 231 6.56 5.55 -5.05
N ILE A 232 7.15 6.51 -4.32
CA ILE A 232 8.62 6.60 -4.19
C ILE A 232 9.24 5.32 -3.60
N PHE A 233 8.50 4.59 -2.76
CA PHE A 233 9.00 3.38 -2.07
C PHE A 233 9.23 2.19 -3.01
N LYS A 234 8.75 2.24 -4.25
CA LYS A 234 9.06 1.25 -5.30
C LYS A 234 10.38 1.51 -6.00
N ARG A 235 10.94 2.71 -5.87
CA ARG A 235 12.18 3.09 -6.56
C ARG A 235 13.38 2.46 -5.88
N GLU A 236 14.38 2.06 -6.69
CA GLU A 236 15.53 1.30 -6.20
C GLU A 236 16.29 2.03 -5.10
N GLU A 237 16.51 3.34 -5.28
CA GLU A 237 17.19 4.21 -4.32
C GLU A 237 16.46 4.35 -2.97
N ASN A 238 15.15 4.06 -2.93
CA ASN A 238 14.30 4.19 -1.75
C ASN A 238 13.97 2.85 -1.07
N LYS A 239 14.42 1.72 -1.63
CA LYS A 239 14.31 0.40 -0.99
C LYS A 239 15.08 0.28 0.32
N LYS A 240 15.87 1.29 0.67
CA LYS A 240 16.55 1.44 1.96
C LYS A 240 15.63 1.87 3.10
N TYR A 241 14.47 2.46 2.81
CA TYR A 241 13.55 2.93 3.82
C TYR A 241 12.68 1.79 4.36
N PHE A 242 12.85 1.50 5.64
CA PHE A 242 11.98 0.60 6.38
C PHE A 242 10.83 1.41 6.97
N ILE A 243 9.61 1.16 6.49
CA ILE A 243 8.41 1.82 7.00
C ILE A 243 8.10 1.27 8.40
N VAL A 244 7.98 2.16 9.40
CA VAL A 244 7.72 1.78 10.79
C VAL A 244 6.28 2.05 11.22
N ALA A 245 5.67 3.14 10.73
CA ALA A 245 4.29 3.51 11.04
C ALA A 245 3.71 4.38 9.92
N ILE A 246 2.38 4.45 9.86
CA ILE A 246 1.64 5.35 8.96
C ILE A 246 0.58 6.08 9.78
N ASP A 247 0.46 7.38 9.55
CA ASP A 247 -0.67 8.19 10.01
C ASP A 247 -1.72 8.24 8.93
N PHE A 248 -2.94 7.84 9.29
CA PHE A 248 -4.11 7.91 8.44
C PHE A 248 -5.05 9.01 8.93
N LYS A 249 -5.39 9.95 8.06
CA LYS A 249 -6.39 10.98 8.30
C LYS A 249 -7.76 10.45 7.88
N LEU A 250 -8.56 10.03 8.85
CA LEU A 250 -9.88 9.42 8.63
C LEU A 250 -11.00 10.38 9.05
N ARG A 251 -12.18 10.21 8.47
CA ARG A 251 -13.34 11.07 8.77
C ARG A 251 -14.22 10.44 9.83
N LYS A 252 -14.71 11.26 10.78
CA LYS A 252 -15.75 10.88 11.76
C LYS A 252 -17.13 10.75 11.07
N GLU A 253 -17.34 11.56 10.02
CA GLU A 253 -18.52 11.52 9.15
C GLU A 253 -18.11 11.60 7.69
N GLY A 254 -18.77 10.87 6.80
CA GLY A 254 -18.40 10.85 5.39
C GLY A 254 -19.47 10.27 4.48
N LYS A 255 -19.24 10.43 3.18
CA LYS A 255 -20.07 9.79 2.15
C LYS A 255 -19.43 8.49 1.70
N LEU A 256 -20.22 7.42 1.72
CA LEU A 256 -19.80 6.11 1.21
C LEU A 256 -19.61 6.15 -0.31
N ARG A 257 -18.54 5.53 -0.80
CA ARG A 257 -18.26 5.39 -2.23
C ARG A 257 -18.85 4.09 -2.74
N LEU A 258 -20.01 4.17 -3.40
CA LEU A 258 -20.80 3.01 -3.86
C LEU A 258 -20.75 2.81 -5.38
N ASP A 259 -20.21 3.76 -6.14
CA ASP A 259 -20.33 3.81 -7.60
C ASP A 259 -19.38 2.84 -8.35
N TYR A 260 -18.53 2.13 -7.64
CA TYR A 260 -17.52 1.24 -8.23
C TYR A 260 -17.86 -0.24 -8.01
N GLY A 261 -17.68 -1.02 -9.07
CA GLY A 261 -18.00 -2.45 -9.02
C GLY A 261 -19.49 -2.70 -8.83
N ASN A 262 -19.85 -3.86 -8.31
CA ASN A 262 -21.22 -4.28 -8.11
C ASN A 262 -21.74 -3.96 -6.69
N ILE A 263 -21.19 -2.94 -6.02
CA ILE A 263 -21.56 -2.62 -4.62
C ILE A 263 -23.04 -2.22 -4.56
N LYS A 264 -23.48 -1.30 -5.42
CA LYS A 264 -24.90 -0.86 -5.48
C LYS A 264 -25.83 -2.03 -5.77
N GLU A 265 -25.51 -2.84 -6.79
CA GLU A 265 -26.30 -4.01 -7.16
C GLU A 265 -26.40 -5.02 -6.01
N TYR A 266 -25.29 -5.23 -5.28
CA TYR A 266 -25.28 -6.11 -4.11
C TYR A 266 -26.19 -5.58 -3.00
N LEU A 267 -26.10 -4.28 -2.68
CA LEU A 267 -26.90 -3.64 -1.64
C LEU A 267 -28.39 -3.67 -2.00
N GLU A 268 -28.76 -3.35 -3.24
CA GLU A 268 -30.14 -3.41 -3.76
C GLU A 268 -30.70 -4.84 -3.67
N LYS A 269 -29.94 -5.83 -4.12
CA LYS A 269 -30.33 -7.26 -4.07
C LYS A 269 -30.60 -7.73 -2.62
N ASN A 270 -29.89 -7.16 -1.65
CA ASN A 270 -30.05 -7.48 -0.22
C ASN A 270 -31.01 -6.52 0.52
N ASN A 271 -31.75 -5.67 -0.22
CA ASN A 271 -32.73 -4.71 0.31
C ASN A 271 -32.12 -3.70 1.32
N ILE A 272 -30.86 -3.29 1.13
CA ILE A 272 -30.16 -2.31 1.96
C ILE A 272 -30.26 -0.94 1.27
N ALA A 273 -31.25 -0.13 1.65
CA ALA A 273 -31.51 1.18 1.05
C ALA A 273 -30.63 2.30 1.61
N SER A 274 -30.22 2.20 2.86
CA SER A 274 -29.39 3.19 3.57
C SER A 274 -28.19 2.47 4.19
N PRO A 275 -27.14 2.16 3.42
CA PRO A 275 -26.03 1.37 3.91
C PRO A 275 -25.18 2.13 4.93
N SER A 276 -24.73 1.43 5.96
CA SER A 276 -23.71 1.84 6.91
C SER A 276 -22.29 1.49 6.38
N LEU A 277 -21.26 1.94 7.09
CA LEU A 277 -19.85 1.49 6.83
C LEU A 277 -19.73 -0.04 6.82
N LEU A 278 -20.39 -0.70 7.77
CA LEU A 278 -20.35 -2.16 7.91
C LEU A 278 -21.03 -2.84 6.72
N ASP A 279 -22.19 -2.33 6.27
CA ASP A 279 -22.90 -2.89 5.12
C ASP A 279 -22.07 -2.81 3.84
N VAL A 280 -21.34 -1.70 3.63
CA VAL A 280 -20.42 -1.55 2.48
C VAL A 280 -19.24 -2.51 2.58
N ALA A 281 -18.63 -2.60 3.76
CA ALA A 281 -17.51 -3.53 3.99
C ALA A 281 -17.94 -4.99 3.76
N ASP A 282 -19.10 -5.39 4.27
CA ASP A 282 -19.62 -6.75 4.10
C ASP A 282 -20.02 -7.03 2.64
N ALA A 283 -20.61 -6.06 1.94
CA ALA A 283 -20.86 -6.17 0.52
C ALA A 283 -19.57 -6.44 -0.28
N ILE A 284 -18.51 -5.69 0.02
CA ILE A 284 -17.21 -5.84 -0.64
C ILE A 284 -16.57 -7.19 -0.31
N LYS A 285 -16.59 -7.61 0.97
CA LYS A 285 -16.08 -8.93 1.39
C LYS A 285 -16.77 -10.06 0.61
N ASN A 286 -18.10 -10.02 0.49
CA ASN A 286 -18.87 -11.03 -0.24
C ASN A 286 -18.57 -11.00 -1.75
N ILE A 287 -18.54 -9.82 -2.38
CA ILE A 287 -18.19 -9.67 -3.79
C ILE A 287 -16.77 -10.21 -4.07
N ARG A 288 -15.83 -9.98 -3.14
CA ARG A 288 -14.46 -10.51 -3.25
C ARG A 288 -14.41 -12.02 -3.12
N ALA A 289 -15.11 -12.59 -2.13
CA ALA A 289 -15.19 -14.03 -1.93
C ALA A 289 -15.78 -14.78 -3.11
N GLU A 290 -16.73 -14.17 -3.84
CA GLU A 290 -17.27 -14.74 -5.07
C GLU A 290 -16.26 -14.76 -6.22
N LYS A 291 -15.32 -13.82 -6.27
CA LYS A 291 -14.40 -13.61 -7.41
C LYS A 291 -12.99 -14.12 -7.18
N LEU A 292 -12.50 -14.11 -5.94
CA LEU A 292 -11.11 -14.42 -5.62
C LEU A 292 -10.98 -15.80 -4.99
N PRO A 293 -9.82 -16.46 -5.13
CA PRO A 293 -9.53 -17.69 -4.40
C PRO A 293 -9.40 -17.40 -2.91
N GLU A 294 -9.74 -18.38 -2.09
CA GLU A 294 -9.61 -18.30 -0.63
C GLU A 294 -8.13 -18.25 -0.24
N VAL A 295 -7.77 -17.21 0.52
CA VAL A 295 -6.41 -16.99 0.99
C VAL A 295 -5.98 -18.13 1.92
N GLY A 296 -4.78 -18.68 1.70
CA GLY A 296 -4.24 -19.80 2.48
C GLY A 296 -4.72 -21.19 2.01
N VAL A 297 -5.70 -21.26 1.11
CA VAL A 297 -6.17 -22.52 0.49
C VAL A 297 -5.59 -22.67 -0.92
N ILE A 298 -5.71 -21.63 -1.73
CA ILE A 298 -5.14 -21.58 -3.08
C ILE A 298 -4.17 -20.42 -3.15
N GLY A 299 -2.93 -20.69 -3.57
CA GLY A 299 -1.90 -19.69 -3.68
C GLY A 299 -2.24 -18.63 -4.73
N SER A 300 -2.20 -17.35 -4.36
CA SER A 300 -2.36 -16.23 -5.29
C SER A 300 -1.81 -14.93 -4.71
N VAL A 301 -1.58 -13.95 -5.58
CA VAL A 301 -1.18 -12.58 -5.20
C VAL A 301 -2.26 -11.55 -5.58
N GLY A 302 -3.51 -12.02 -5.74
CA GLY A 302 -4.59 -11.19 -6.26
C GLY A 302 -4.40 -10.86 -7.73
N SER A 303 -4.64 -9.61 -8.11
CA SER A 303 -4.41 -9.15 -9.50
C SER A 303 -2.95 -9.29 -9.89
N PHE A 304 -2.67 -10.16 -10.86
CA PHE A 304 -1.30 -10.45 -11.28
C PHE A 304 -0.72 -9.42 -12.24
N PHE A 305 -1.57 -8.77 -13.04
CA PHE A 305 -1.18 -7.78 -14.03
C PHE A 305 -1.85 -6.43 -13.77
N GLN A 306 -1.13 -5.36 -14.13
CA GLN A 306 -1.69 -4.01 -14.17
C GLN A 306 -2.65 -3.87 -15.35
N ASN A 307 -3.69 -3.04 -15.18
CA ASN A 307 -4.53 -2.64 -16.30
C ASN A 307 -3.72 -1.70 -17.21
N PRO A 308 -3.49 -2.06 -18.49
CA PRO A 308 -2.74 -1.23 -19.41
C PRO A 308 -3.50 0.07 -19.72
N ILE A 309 -2.72 1.15 -19.91
CA ILE A 309 -3.21 2.42 -20.45
C ILE A 309 -2.70 2.50 -21.89
N VAL A 310 -3.60 2.67 -22.83
CA VAL A 310 -3.31 2.76 -24.26
C VAL A 310 -3.63 4.17 -24.78
N ASP A 311 -2.99 4.58 -25.85
CA ASP A 311 -3.33 5.82 -26.54
C ASP A 311 -4.72 5.75 -27.22
N ASN A 312 -5.25 6.92 -27.57
CA ASN A 312 -6.59 7.03 -28.15
C ASN A 312 -6.72 6.35 -29.53
N VAL A 313 -5.64 6.24 -30.30
CA VAL A 313 -5.66 5.59 -31.62
C VAL A 313 -5.81 4.09 -31.43
N THR A 314 -4.95 3.49 -30.60
CA THR A 314 -5.01 2.07 -30.24
C THR A 314 -6.37 1.72 -29.64
N TYR A 315 -6.89 2.57 -28.73
CA TYR A 315 -8.23 2.37 -28.15
C TYR A 315 -9.34 2.32 -29.20
N LYS A 316 -9.38 3.29 -30.15
CA LYS A 316 -10.40 3.34 -31.19
C LYS A 316 -10.34 2.10 -32.07
N MET A 317 -9.15 1.70 -32.54
CA MET A 317 -8.96 0.51 -33.35
C MET A 317 -9.49 -0.76 -32.63
N LEU A 318 -9.19 -0.92 -31.37
CA LEU A 318 -9.67 -2.06 -30.57
C LEU A 318 -11.17 -1.98 -30.33
N LYS A 319 -11.73 -0.80 -30.11
CA LYS A 319 -13.17 -0.59 -29.87
C LYS A 319 -14.00 -0.89 -31.10
N ASP A 320 -13.47 -0.62 -32.29
CA ASP A 320 -14.12 -0.98 -33.58
C ASP A 320 -14.18 -2.49 -33.76
N ILE A 321 -13.15 -3.24 -33.34
CA ILE A 321 -13.09 -4.70 -33.44
C ILE A 321 -13.88 -5.36 -32.27
N TYR A 322 -13.83 -4.76 -31.08
CA TYR A 322 -14.46 -5.27 -29.86
C TYR A 322 -15.37 -4.20 -29.23
N PRO A 323 -16.58 -3.97 -29.78
CA PRO A 323 -17.49 -2.93 -29.29
C PRO A 323 -17.86 -3.06 -27.80
N GLU A 324 -17.87 -4.30 -27.26
CA GLU A 324 -18.14 -4.61 -25.86
C GLU A 324 -16.96 -4.42 -24.91
N MET A 325 -15.76 -4.07 -25.42
CA MET A 325 -14.56 -3.90 -24.59
C MET A 325 -14.78 -2.83 -23.52
N PRO A 326 -14.67 -3.18 -22.21
CA PRO A 326 -14.76 -2.21 -21.15
C PRO A 326 -13.54 -1.27 -21.17
N SER A 327 -13.77 -0.01 -20.85
CA SER A 327 -12.72 1.00 -20.87
C SER A 327 -13.02 2.13 -19.89
N TYR A 328 -11.99 2.76 -19.37
CA TYR A 328 -12.09 3.83 -18.39
C TYR A 328 -11.17 4.99 -18.78
N PRO A 329 -11.64 6.23 -18.72
CA PRO A 329 -10.78 7.41 -18.94
C PRO A 329 -9.59 7.43 -17.98
N ASN A 330 -8.45 7.93 -18.48
CA ASN A 330 -7.25 8.16 -17.70
C ASN A 330 -6.52 9.39 -18.29
N ASP A 331 -5.80 10.15 -17.46
CA ASP A 331 -5.10 11.37 -17.89
C ASP A 331 -4.11 11.13 -19.05
N ASN A 332 -3.52 9.93 -19.10
CA ASN A 332 -2.52 9.54 -20.09
C ASN A 332 -3.09 8.67 -21.24
N GLY A 333 -4.42 8.58 -21.39
CA GLY A 333 -5.06 7.77 -22.42
C GLY A 333 -6.30 7.03 -21.93
N VAL A 334 -6.46 5.76 -22.33
CA VAL A 334 -7.61 4.94 -21.96
C VAL A 334 -7.13 3.67 -21.27
N LYS A 335 -7.62 3.42 -20.06
CA LYS A 335 -7.32 2.23 -19.29
C LYS A 335 -8.23 1.08 -19.71
N ILE A 336 -7.65 -0.06 -20.10
CA ILE A 336 -8.35 -1.28 -20.47
C ILE A 336 -8.14 -2.34 -19.37
N PRO A 337 -9.21 -3.01 -18.88
CA PRO A 337 -9.05 -4.09 -17.91
C PRO A 337 -8.23 -5.26 -18.46
N ALA A 338 -7.08 -5.55 -17.84
CA ALA A 338 -6.23 -6.67 -18.21
C ALA A 338 -6.98 -8.01 -18.07
N GLY A 339 -7.86 -8.15 -17.08
CA GLY A 339 -8.69 -9.33 -16.92
C GLY A 339 -9.59 -9.61 -18.14
N TRP A 340 -10.13 -8.58 -18.80
CA TRP A 340 -10.89 -8.73 -20.03
C TRP A 340 -10.00 -9.20 -21.19
N LEU A 341 -8.80 -8.61 -21.33
CA LEU A 341 -7.84 -9.01 -22.37
C LEU A 341 -7.43 -10.48 -22.22
N ILE A 342 -7.14 -10.91 -21.01
CA ILE A 342 -6.71 -12.28 -20.68
C ILE A 342 -7.87 -13.26 -20.92
N ASP A 343 -9.09 -12.92 -20.51
CA ASP A 343 -10.30 -13.72 -20.76
C ASP A 343 -10.57 -13.86 -22.26
N LYS A 344 -10.54 -12.77 -23.01
CA LYS A 344 -10.72 -12.77 -24.47
C LYS A 344 -9.58 -13.45 -25.23
N ALA A 345 -8.39 -13.54 -24.64
CA ALA A 345 -7.29 -14.35 -25.16
C ALA A 345 -7.48 -15.86 -24.88
N GLY A 346 -8.51 -16.26 -24.12
CA GLY A 346 -8.86 -17.65 -23.86
C GLY A 346 -8.18 -18.29 -22.64
N TRP A 347 -7.63 -17.49 -21.75
CA TRP A 347 -6.87 -18.00 -20.60
C TRP A 347 -7.72 -18.22 -19.34
N LYS A 348 -8.90 -17.64 -19.21
CA LYS A 348 -9.75 -17.79 -18.03
C LYS A 348 -10.08 -19.27 -17.77
N GLY A 349 -9.79 -19.76 -16.57
CA GLY A 349 -9.95 -21.15 -16.18
C GLY A 349 -8.90 -22.11 -16.74
N TYR A 350 -7.88 -21.60 -17.44
CA TYR A 350 -6.75 -22.42 -17.90
C TYR A 350 -5.98 -23.01 -16.72
N LYS A 351 -5.59 -24.28 -16.85
CA LYS A 351 -4.80 -24.98 -15.83
C LYS A 351 -3.70 -25.80 -16.50
N GLU A 352 -2.49 -25.70 -15.96
CA GLU A 352 -1.31 -26.43 -16.40
C GLU A 352 -0.48 -26.84 -15.17
N ASN A 353 -0.23 -28.14 -15.01
CA ASN A 353 0.49 -28.67 -13.84
C ASN A 353 -0.07 -28.14 -12.51
N HIS A 354 0.75 -27.38 -11.76
CA HIS A 354 0.42 -26.85 -10.43
C HIS A 354 -0.09 -25.41 -10.47
N VAL A 355 -0.19 -24.78 -11.66
CA VAL A 355 -0.58 -23.37 -11.82
C VAL A 355 -1.74 -23.19 -12.77
N GLY A 356 -2.38 -22.03 -12.73
CA GLY A 356 -3.48 -21.73 -13.63
C GLY A 356 -3.93 -20.29 -13.57
N VAL A 357 -4.97 -20.00 -14.36
CA VAL A 357 -5.73 -18.74 -14.33
C VAL A 357 -7.06 -19.02 -13.65
N TRP A 358 -7.40 -18.23 -12.65
CA TRP A 358 -8.61 -18.46 -11.87
C TRP A 358 -9.86 -18.37 -12.73
N ASP A 359 -10.78 -19.31 -12.55
CA ASP A 359 -11.97 -19.46 -13.39
C ASP A 359 -13.04 -18.38 -13.17
N LYS A 360 -13.00 -17.69 -12.02
CA LYS A 360 -13.92 -16.58 -11.69
C LYS A 360 -13.35 -15.21 -12.04
N GLN A 361 -12.00 -15.09 -12.14
CA GLN A 361 -11.33 -13.83 -12.44
C GLN A 361 -10.02 -14.06 -13.21
N ALA A 362 -10.02 -13.76 -14.50
CA ALA A 362 -8.88 -14.01 -15.38
C ALA A 362 -7.61 -13.23 -15.05
N LEU A 363 -7.73 -12.16 -14.22
CA LEU A 363 -6.59 -11.37 -13.77
C LEU A 363 -5.78 -12.05 -12.65
N VAL A 364 -6.32 -13.14 -12.06
CA VAL A 364 -5.72 -13.84 -10.93
C VAL A 364 -5.05 -15.12 -11.41
N LEU A 365 -3.73 -15.17 -11.29
CA LEU A 365 -2.97 -16.41 -11.45
C LEU A 365 -2.92 -17.15 -10.12
N VAL A 366 -3.03 -18.47 -10.18
CA VAL A 366 -3.14 -19.34 -9.00
C VAL A 366 -2.10 -20.45 -9.00
N HIS A 367 -1.70 -20.85 -7.78
CA HIS A 367 -0.88 -22.02 -7.51
C HIS A 367 -1.68 -23.01 -6.65
N TYR A 368 -1.78 -24.25 -7.09
CA TYR A 368 -2.58 -25.31 -6.48
C TYR A 368 -1.77 -26.17 -5.49
N GLY A 369 -0.54 -25.77 -5.18
CA GLY A 369 0.39 -26.49 -4.32
C GLY A 369 1.33 -27.44 -5.08
N GLY A 370 2.51 -27.71 -4.52
CA GLY A 370 3.49 -28.65 -5.07
C GLY A 370 4.27 -28.19 -6.30
N GLY A 371 4.00 -26.98 -6.80
CA GLY A 371 4.70 -26.41 -7.96
C GLY A 371 5.92 -25.58 -7.58
N LYS A 372 6.61 -25.10 -8.62
CA LYS A 372 7.80 -24.23 -8.51
C LYS A 372 7.51 -22.83 -9.09
N PRO A 373 8.25 -21.78 -8.62
CA PRO A 373 8.10 -20.43 -9.14
C PRO A 373 8.21 -20.31 -10.67
N GLU A 374 9.04 -21.12 -11.30
CA GLU A 374 9.22 -21.10 -12.76
C GLU A 374 7.93 -21.45 -13.52
N GLU A 375 7.04 -22.26 -12.95
CA GLU A 375 5.78 -22.63 -13.58
C GLU A 375 4.86 -21.40 -13.73
N ILE A 376 4.74 -20.58 -12.68
CA ILE A 376 3.90 -19.36 -12.73
C ILE A 376 4.55 -18.28 -13.61
N LEU A 377 5.90 -18.18 -13.63
CA LEU A 377 6.62 -17.27 -14.52
C LEU A 377 6.44 -17.66 -15.99
N SER A 378 6.50 -18.96 -16.29
CA SER A 378 6.23 -19.49 -17.63
C SER A 378 4.80 -19.20 -18.07
N LEU A 379 3.80 -19.43 -17.19
CA LEU A 379 2.40 -19.12 -17.46
C LEU A 379 2.20 -17.60 -17.69
N MET A 380 2.81 -16.75 -16.86
CA MET A 380 2.80 -15.29 -17.02
C MET A 380 3.27 -14.89 -18.42
N LYS A 381 4.42 -15.45 -18.87
CA LYS A 381 4.99 -15.15 -20.18
C LYS A 381 4.07 -15.59 -21.33
N LYS A 382 3.52 -16.78 -21.27
CA LYS A 382 2.54 -17.28 -22.25
C LYS A 382 1.34 -16.36 -22.41
N ILE A 383 0.80 -15.86 -21.27
CA ILE A 383 -0.32 -14.92 -21.25
C ILE A 383 0.07 -13.58 -21.88
N GLN A 384 1.24 -13.02 -21.49
CA GLN A 384 1.74 -11.76 -22.05
C GLN A 384 1.89 -11.84 -23.59
N ASP A 385 2.51 -12.90 -24.08
CA ASP A 385 2.74 -13.11 -25.51
C ASP A 385 1.41 -13.27 -26.26
N SER A 386 0.47 -14.04 -25.72
CA SER A 386 -0.87 -14.22 -26.31
C SER A 386 -1.69 -12.92 -26.36
N VAL A 387 -1.65 -12.11 -25.29
CA VAL A 387 -2.32 -10.79 -25.26
C VAL A 387 -1.67 -9.83 -26.26
N LYS A 388 -0.33 -9.81 -26.33
CA LYS A 388 0.40 -8.98 -27.30
C LYS A 388 0.09 -9.39 -28.75
N GLU A 389 0.09 -10.69 -29.04
CA GLU A 389 -0.23 -11.21 -30.37
C GLU A 389 -1.66 -10.85 -30.79
N LYS A 390 -2.63 -11.01 -29.90
CA LYS A 390 -4.04 -10.81 -30.22
C LYS A 390 -4.48 -9.35 -30.28
N PHE A 391 -3.97 -8.49 -29.38
CA PHE A 391 -4.44 -7.12 -29.20
C PHE A 391 -3.39 -6.05 -29.49
N GLY A 392 -2.11 -6.41 -29.69
CA GLY A 392 -1.00 -5.48 -29.81
C GLY A 392 -0.63 -4.79 -28.48
N ILE A 393 -1.19 -5.24 -27.36
CA ILE A 393 -1.02 -4.63 -26.03
C ILE A 393 -0.05 -5.44 -25.20
N GLU A 394 0.95 -4.76 -24.62
CA GLU A 394 1.83 -5.36 -23.60
C GLU A 394 1.23 -5.16 -22.20
N ILE A 395 0.95 -6.26 -21.49
CA ILE A 395 0.54 -6.24 -20.08
C ILE A 395 1.75 -6.49 -19.18
N LYS A 396 1.84 -5.71 -18.10
CA LYS A 396 2.94 -5.80 -17.13
C LYS A 396 2.48 -6.43 -15.84
N PRO A 397 3.33 -7.22 -15.15
CA PRO A 397 2.99 -7.72 -13.83
C PRO A 397 2.81 -6.55 -12.84
N GLU A 398 1.79 -6.66 -11.97
CA GLU A 398 1.62 -5.79 -10.80
C GLU A 398 2.42 -6.35 -9.61
N VAL A 399 2.56 -7.68 -9.57
CA VAL A 399 3.34 -8.37 -8.54
C VAL A 399 4.82 -8.04 -8.63
N ASN A 400 5.48 -7.90 -7.46
CA ASN A 400 6.92 -7.73 -7.39
C ASN A 400 7.61 -9.09 -7.58
N ILE A 401 8.33 -9.25 -8.68
CA ILE A 401 9.14 -10.45 -8.94
C ILE A 401 10.51 -10.23 -8.29
N VAL A 402 10.88 -11.15 -7.40
CA VAL A 402 12.12 -11.10 -6.61
C VAL A 402 12.99 -12.31 -6.97
N SER A 403 14.19 -12.03 -7.46
CA SER A 403 15.18 -13.03 -7.81
C SER A 403 16.30 -13.13 -6.79
#